data_5b9c9e73545f23aa969ee571678a2922
#
_entry.id   5b9c9e73545f23aa969ee571678a2922
#
_cell.length_a   1.000
_cell.length_b   1.000
_cell.length_c   1.000
_cell.angle_alpha   90.00
_cell.angle_beta   90.00
_cell.angle_gamma   90.00
#
_symmetry.space_group_name_H-M   'P 1'
#
loop_
_entity.id
_entity.type
_entity.pdbx_description
1 polymer ?
#
loop_
_entity_poly.entity_id
_entity_poly.type
_entity_poly.pdbx_seq_one_letter_code
_entity_poly.pdbx_strand_id
1 'polypeptide(L)'
;RYELFIKEYNKGKDSEKLKSTYELIPFASGHQVVFLTAIDVWRDNLFFGNGLKSFRTTCKTKLHLPNRVCEAHPHNYYLELLNDSGLVGLIIFLLGIIFLLFEKSGHPKKIYENEKTIFLCLVIIIISEFFPFKSSGSFFTTSNSSFVFFLLGLTNGLKNKFFKFS
;
A
#
# COMPACT_ATOMS: atom_id res chain seq x y z
N ARG A 1 -12.53 9.50 -20.12
CA ARG A 1 -11.35 9.93 -19.34
C ARG A 1 -10.09 9.21 -19.82
N TYR A 2 -10.16 7.91 -20.06
CA TYR A 2 -9.06 7.10 -20.63
C TYR A 2 -8.75 7.53 -22.07
N GLU A 3 -9.75 7.84 -22.87
CA GLU A 3 -9.58 8.31 -24.26
C GLU A 3 -8.94 9.72 -24.36
N LEU A 4 -9.22 10.58 -23.38
CA LEU A 4 -8.53 11.89 -23.31
C LEU A 4 -7.06 11.71 -22.97
N PHE A 5 -6.73 10.78 -22.08
CA PHE A 5 -5.35 10.42 -21.74
C PHE A 5 -4.58 9.89 -22.95
N ILE A 6 -5.18 8.94 -23.70
CA ILE A 6 -4.59 8.41 -24.93
C ILE A 6 -4.42 9.50 -26.01
N LYS A 7 -5.34 10.46 -26.08
CA LYS A 7 -5.27 11.56 -27.04
C LYS A 7 -4.18 12.60 -26.71
N GLU A 8 -4.00 12.91 -25.43
CA GLU A 8 -2.86 13.75 -24.96
C GLU A 8 -1.53 12.99 -25.06
N TYR A 9 -1.53 11.70 -24.74
CA TYR A 9 -0.39 10.81 -24.86
C TYR A 9 0.11 10.70 -26.32
N ASN A 10 -0.81 10.58 -27.29
CA ASN A 10 -0.46 10.54 -28.71
C ASN A 10 -0.07 11.90 -29.29
N LYS A 11 -0.35 13.00 -28.60
CA LYS A 11 0.03 14.37 -28.99
C LYS A 11 1.45 14.77 -28.58
N GLY A 12 2.00 14.09 -27.56
CA GLY A 12 3.39 14.24 -27.12
C GLY A 12 4.29 13.31 -27.92
N LYS A 13 4.90 13.81 -28.99
CA LYS A 13 5.91 13.08 -29.76
C LYS A 13 7.03 12.57 -28.88
N ASP A 14 7.06 11.26 -28.70
CA ASP A 14 8.24 10.41 -28.63
C ASP A 14 7.79 8.95 -28.49
N SER A 15 7.02 8.49 -29.47
CA SER A 15 6.49 7.12 -29.52
C SER A 15 7.58 6.04 -29.55
N GLU A 16 8.78 6.36 -30.03
CA GLU A 16 9.89 5.40 -30.06
C GLU A 16 10.57 5.23 -28.69
N LYS A 17 10.79 6.32 -27.96
CA LYS A 17 11.39 6.27 -26.62
C LYS A 17 10.45 5.66 -25.60
N LEU A 18 9.17 5.82 -25.82
CA LEU A 18 8.10 5.24 -25.02
C LEU A 18 8.01 3.72 -25.25
N LYS A 19 8.04 3.26 -26.50
CA LYS A 19 8.08 1.84 -26.85
C LYS A 19 9.26 1.12 -26.16
N SER A 20 10.46 1.72 -26.18
CA SER A 20 11.64 1.14 -25.55
C SER A 20 11.52 1.00 -24.03
N THR A 21 10.79 1.91 -23.37
CA THR A 21 10.58 1.84 -21.90
C THR A 21 9.50 0.84 -21.53
N TYR A 22 8.47 0.66 -22.36
CA TYR A 22 7.45 -0.37 -22.16
C TYR A 22 7.94 -1.78 -22.52
N GLU A 23 8.82 -1.92 -23.50
CA GLU A 23 9.42 -3.21 -23.88
C GLU A 23 10.38 -3.77 -22.81
N LEU A 24 10.97 -2.92 -21.98
CA LEU A 24 11.84 -3.30 -20.86
C LEU A 24 11.09 -3.82 -19.63
N ILE A 25 9.75 -3.65 -19.57
CA ILE A 25 8.93 -4.07 -18.43
C ILE A 25 7.69 -4.83 -18.95
N PRO A 26 7.78 -6.19 -19.07
CA PRO A 26 6.74 -7.00 -19.69
C PRO A 26 5.37 -7.01 -18.99
N PHE A 27 5.22 -6.26 -17.90
CA PHE A 27 3.98 -6.12 -17.11
C PHE A 27 3.54 -4.67 -16.92
N ALA A 28 3.71 -3.81 -17.93
CA ALA A 28 3.27 -2.42 -17.86
C ALA A 28 1.73 -2.32 -17.73
N SER A 29 1.22 -2.44 -16.51
CA SER A 29 -0.16 -2.08 -16.18
C SER A 29 -0.28 -0.57 -16.02
N GLY A 30 -1.48 0.00 -16.22
CA GLY A 30 -1.72 1.44 -15.97
C GLY A 30 -1.32 1.90 -14.56
N HIS A 31 -1.35 0.99 -13.58
CA HIS A 31 -0.90 1.26 -12.20
C HIS A 31 0.59 1.53 -12.07
N GLN A 32 1.43 0.97 -12.93
CA GLN A 32 2.87 1.18 -12.88
C GLN A 32 3.26 2.65 -13.10
N VAL A 33 2.58 3.35 -14.00
CA VAL A 33 2.79 4.77 -14.27
C VAL A 33 2.44 5.61 -13.04
N VAL A 34 1.35 5.23 -12.34
CA VAL A 34 0.95 5.85 -11.07
C VAL A 34 1.98 5.60 -9.97
N PHE A 35 2.54 4.38 -9.90
CA PHE A 35 3.60 4.04 -8.93
C PHE A 35 4.86 4.88 -9.15
N LEU A 36 5.29 5.06 -10.39
CA LEU A 36 6.43 5.92 -10.72
C LEU A 36 6.17 7.37 -10.30
N THR A 37 4.95 7.88 -10.56
CA THR A 37 4.56 9.22 -10.10
C THR A 37 4.60 9.32 -8.58
N ALA A 38 4.11 8.29 -7.87
CA ALA A 38 4.12 8.26 -6.42
C ALA A 38 5.54 8.26 -5.82
N ILE A 39 6.47 7.53 -6.45
CA ILE A 39 7.89 7.54 -6.05
C ILE A 39 8.50 8.93 -6.26
N ASP A 40 8.20 9.60 -7.36
CA ASP A 40 8.73 10.94 -7.61
C ASP A 40 8.15 11.99 -6.66
N VAL A 41 6.88 11.87 -6.27
CA VAL A 41 6.25 12.73 -5.27
C VAL A 41 6.87 12.49 -3.89
N TRP A 42 7.07 11.22 -3.50
CA TRP A 42 7.71 10.88 -2.22
C TRP A 42 9.13 11.42 -2.12
N ARG A 43 9.90 11.42 -3.22
CA ARG A 43 11.28 11.94 -3.26
C ARG A 43 11.40 13.42 -2.86
N ASP A 44 10.35 14.20 -2.98
CA ASP A 44 10.36 15.60 -2.55
C ASP A 44 10.41 15.74 -1.03
N ASN A 45 9.83 14.76 -0.29
CA ASN A 45 9.78 14.76 1.18
C ASN A 45 9.96 13.34 1.74
N LEU A 46 11.18 12.80 1.64
CA LEU A 46 11.52 11.41 1.94
C LEU A 46 11.13 10.96 3.36
N PHE A 47 11.40 11.79 4.37
CA PHE A 47 11.29 11.39 5.79
C PHE A 47 9.89 11.56 6.35
N PHE A 48 9.21 12.66 6.07
CA PHE A 48 7.94 13.02 6.70
C PHE A 48 6.75 13.03 5.73
N GLY A 49 7.00 12.83 4.43
CA GLY A 49 5.97 12.85 3.41
C GLY A 49 5.37 14.24 3.17
N ASN A 50 4.26 14.27 2.46
CA ASN A 50 3.60 15.51 2.02
C ASN A 50 2.28 15.79 2.76
N GLY A 51 1.93 14.97 3.74
CA GLY A 51 0.68 15.04 4.50
C GLY A 51 -0.40 14.09 3.99
N LEU A 52 -1.41 13.82 4.83
CA LEU A 52 -2.46 12.87 4.55
C LEU A 52 -3.22 13.19 3.26
N LYS A 53 -3.38 12.16 2.41
CA LYS A 53 -4.07 12.26 1.11
C LYS A 53 -3.50 13.35 0.18
N SER A 54 -2.25 13.72 0.36
CA SER A 54 -1.58 14.76 -0.42
C SER A 54 -1.33 14.36 -1.88
N PHE A 55 -1.19 13.07 -2.17
CA PHE A 55 -0.85 12.58 -3.51
C PHE A 55 -1.72 13.18 -4.62
N ARG A 56 -3.06 13.26 -4.44
CA ARG A 56 -4.00 13.82 -5.43
C ARG A 56 -3.75 15.28 -5.83
N THR A 57 -3.01 16.02 -5.02
CA THR A 57 -2.65 17.42 -5.28
C THR A 57 -1.21 17.54 -5.74
N THR A 58 -0.30 16.83 -5.08
CA THR A 58 1.15 16.88 -5.36
C THR A 58 1.54 16.14 -6.62
N CYS A 59 0.85 15.07 -7.03
CA CYS A 59 1.13 14.35 -8.28
C CYS A 59 1.05 15.25 -9.53
N LYS A 60 0.25 16.32 -9.47
CA LYS A 60 0.12 17.28 -10.58
C LYS A 60 1.44 17.98 -10.88
N THR A 61 2.31 18.16 -9.89
CA THR A 61 3.63 18.80 -10.08
C THR A 61 4.59 17.91 -10.87
N LYS A 62 4.30 16.61 -11.01
CA LYS A 62 5.15 15.63 -11.71
C LYS A 62 4.70 15.33 -13.14
N LEU A 63 3.57 15.89 -13.59
CA LEU A 63 3.03 15.65 -14.94
C LEU A 63 3.92 16.17 -16.08
N HIS A 64 4.91 17.01 -15.78
CA HIS A 64 5.92 17.43 -16.74
C HIS A 64 6.97 16.34 -17.05
N LEU A 65 7.07 15.32 -16.22
CA LEU A 65 7.97 14.18 -16.43
C LEU A 65 7.32 13.17 -17.39
N PRO A 66 8.12 12.47 -18.22
CA PRO A 66 7.60 11.48 -19.15
C PRO A 66 6.93 10.32 -18.39
N ASN A 67 5.83 9.83 -18.93
CA ASN A 67 5.10 8.68 -18.38
C ASN A 67 4.68 8.86 -16.91
N ARG A 68 4.12 10.01 -16.57
CA ARG A 68 3.53 10.29 -15.25
C ARG A 68 2.05 10.57 -15.38
N VAL A 69 1.28 9.98 -14.45
CA VAL A 69 -0.19 10.14 -14.37
C VAL A 69 -0.55 10.47 -12.95
N CYS A 70 -1.51 11.37 -12.79
CA CYS A 70 -2.01 11.79 -11.50
C CYS A 70 -3.40 11.18 -11.26
N GLU A 71 -3.50 10.39 -10.21
CA GLU A 71 -4.72 9.74 -9.74
C GLU A 71 -5.09 10.23 -8.32
N ALA A 72 -6.25 9.78 -7.82
CA ALA A 72 -6.70 10.15 -6.48
C ALA A 72 -5.82 9.58 -5.37
N HIS A 73 -5.16 8.44 -5.62
CA HIS A 73 -4.26 7.74 -4.70
C HIS A 73 -3.29 6.83 -5.49
N PRO A 74 -2.18 6.38 -4.88
CA PRO A 74 -1.13 5.62 -5.58
C PRO A 74 -1.49 4.17 -5.94
N HIS A 75 -2.65 3.64 -5.56
CA HIS A 75 -3.06 2.23 -5.72
C HIS A 75 -2.14 1.21 -5.04
N ASN A 76 -1.40 1.63 -4.04
CA ASN A 76 -0.54 0.76 -3.23
C ASN A 76 -0.38 1.39 -1.84
N TYR A 77 -0.63 0.63 -0.77
CA TYR A 77 -0.59 1.12 0.61
C TYR A 77 0.77 1.68 1.02
N TYR A 78 1.86 1.02 0.61
CA TYR A 78 3.20 1.48 0.95
C TYR A 78 3.54 2.81 0.30
N LEU A 79 3.21 2.95 -0.99
CA LEU A 79 3.41 4.20 -1.71
C LEU A 79 2.52 5.32 -1.16
N GLU A 80 1.30 5.01 -0.72
CA GLU A 80 0.42 5.98 -0.09
C GLU A 80 0.99 6.45 1.25
N LEU A 81 1.41 5.51 2.12
CA LEU A 81 2.05 5.82 3.40
C LEU A 81 3.35 6.62 3.21
N LEU A 82 4.19 6.26 2.23
CA LEU A 82 5.40 7.00 1.90
C LEU A 82 5.10 8.45 1.45
N ASN A 83 4.07 8.63 0.61
CA ASN A 83 3.68 9.96 0.17
C ASN A 83 3.09 10.80 1.30
N ASP A 84 2.28 10.20 2.15
CA ASP A 84 1.53 10.91 3.18
C ASP A 84 2.37 11.18 4.44
N SER A 85 3.14 10.19 4.92
CA SER A 85 3.88 10.25 6.19
C SER A 85 5.37 9.96 6.08
N GLY A 86 5.87 9.74 4.86
CA GLY A 86 7.26 9.47 4.59
C GLY A 86 7.77 8.15 5.15
N LEU A 87 9.08 8.00 5.15
CA LEU A 87 9.76 6.80 5.64
C LEU A 87 9.52 6.58 7.15
N VAL A 88 9.48 7.67 7.93
CA VAL A 88 9.25 7.60 9.38
C VAL A 88 7.87 7.02 9.67
N GLY A 89 6.82 7.53 9.02
CA GLY A 89 5.47 7.02 9.20
C GLY A 89 5.30 5.58 8.73
N LEU A 90 5.90 5.21 7.60
CA LEU A 90 5.90 3.83 7.12
C LEU A 90 6.57 2.87 8.12
N ILE A 91 7.74 3.23 8.67
CA ILE A 91 8.44 2.41 9.66
C ILE A 91 7.60 2.23 10.92
N ILE A 92 7.04 3.32 11.47
CA ILE A 92 6.18 3.25 12.66
C ILE A 92 4.97 2.37 12.40
N PHE A 93 4.34 2.50 11.24
CA PHE A 93 3.20 1.68 10.85
C PHE A 93 3.54 0.18 10.79
N LEU A 94 4.65 -0.16 10.11
CA LEU A 94 5.10 -1.56 10.00
C LEU A 94 5.51 -2.14 11.35
N LEU A 95 6.22 -1.39 12.19
CA LEU A 95 6.57 -1.80 13.55
C LEU A 95 5.30 -2.03 14.39
N GLY A 96 4.28 -1.19 14.25
CA GLY A 96 2.99 -1.37 14.92
C GLY A 96 2.29 -2.68 14.52
N ILE A 97 2.25 -3.01 13.22
CA ILE A 97 1.69 -4.27 12.74
C ILE A 97 2.51 -5.47 13.25
N ILE A 98 3.84 -5.40 13.14
CA ILE A 98 4.74 -6.46 13.64
C ILE A 98 4.52 -6.67 15.13
N PHE A 99 4.48 -5.60 15.91
CA PHE A 99 4.22 -5.66 17.34
C PHE A 99 2.88 -6.37 17.64
N LEU A 100 1.78 -5.93 16.99
CA LEU A 100 0.47 -6.55 17.19
C LEU A 100 0.43 -8.04 16.83
N LEU A 101 1.15 -8.44 15.77
CA LEU A 101 1.16 -9.83 15.32
C LEU A 101 2.07 -10.73 16.17
N PHE A 102 3.22 -10.22 16.61
CA PHE A 102 4.29 -11.04 17.22
C PHE A 102 4.47 -10.86 18.72
N GLU A 103 3.83 -9.86 19.32
CA GLU A 103 3.87 -9.72 20.78
C GLU A 103 3.32 -11.00 21.46
N LYS A 104 4.13 -11.60 22.31
CA LYS A 104 3.72 -12.77 23.08
C LYS A 104 3.02 -12.32 24.35
N SER A 105 1.73 -12.58 24.45
CA SER A 105 0.95 -12.32 25.67
C SER A 105 0.81 -13.60 26.51
N GLY A 106 1.70 -13.81 27.47
CA GLY A 106 1.51 -14.84 28.52
C GLY A 106 1.92 -16.28 28.16
N HIS A 107 1.48 -17.24 28.98
CA HIS A 107 1.79 -18.66 28.82
C HIS A 107 0.84 -19.37 27.83
N PRO A 108 1.36 -20.34 27.04
CA PRO A 108 0.56 -21.04 26.05
C PRO A 108 -0.53 -21.90 26.75
N LYS A 109 -1.76 -21.80 26.27
CA LYS A 109 -2.88 -22.65 26.65
C LYS A 109 -3.08 -23.79 25.67
N LYS A 110 -3.85 -24.79 26.07
CA LYS A 110 -4.33 -25.82 25.16
C LYS A 110 -5.23 -25.19 24.12
N ILE A 111 -4.79 -25.22 22.86
CA ILE A 111 -5.46 -24.64 21.71
C ILE A 111 -6.19 -25.76 20.98
N TYR A 112 -7.45 -25.52 20.60
CA TYR A 112 -8.19 -26.43 19.74
C TYR A 112 -7.73 -26.30 18.29
N GLU A 113 -7.71 -27.40 17.53
CA GLU A 113 -7.23 -27.39 16.14
C GLU A 113 -8.02 -26.43 15.25
N ASN A 114 -9.34 -26.32 15.46
CA ASN A 114 -10.18 -25.38 14.73
C ASN A 114 -9.75 -23.91 14.95
N GLU A 115 -9.35 -23.56 16.18
CA GLU A 115 -8.90 -22.19 16.50
C GLU A 115 -7.55 -21.87 15.85
N LYS A 116 -6.64 -22.84 15.78
CA LYS A 116 -5.37 -22.70 15.04
C LYS A 116 -5.62 -22.46 13.55
N THR A 117 -6.54 -23.22 12.96
CA THR A 117 -6.90 -23.08 11.55
C THR A 117 -7.45 -21.69 11.27
N ILE A 118 -8.38 -21.20 12.08
CA ILE A 118 -8.94 -19.84 11.94
C ILE A 118 -7.85 -18.78 12.07
N PHE A 119 -6.97 -18.91 13.08
CA PHE A 119 -5.86 -17.97 13.26
C PHE A 119 -4.92 -17.97 12.05
N LEU A 120 -4.55 -19.12 11.52
CA LEU A 120 -3.71 -19.24 10.33
C LEU A 120 -4.37 -18.58 9.10
N CYS A 121 -5.67 -18.81 8.89
CA CYS A 121 -6.42 -18.17 7.83
C CYS A 121 -6.38 -16.64 7.94
N LEU A 122 -6.58 -16.08 9.14
CA LEU A 122 -6.51 -14.65 9.38
C LEU A 122 -5.11 -14.08 9.10
N VAL A 123 -4.06 -14.79 9.52
CA VAL A 123 -2.67 -14.38 9.22
C VAL A 123 -2.41 -14.38 7.71
N ILE A 124 -2.87 -15.40 6.99
CA ILE A 124 -2.73 -15.47 5.52
C ILE A 124 -3.46 -14.30 4.85
N ILE A 125 -4.67 -13.98 5.30
CA ILE A 125 -5.43 -12.83 4.77
C ILE A 125 -4.67 -11.52 5.01
N ILE A 126 -4.10 -11.32 6.21
CA ILE A 126 -3.30 -10.13 6.52
C ILE A 126 -2.07 -10.04 5.62
N ILE A 127 -1.33 -11.15 5.45
CA ILE A 127 -0.17 -11.20 4.55
C ILE A 127 -0.58 -10.87 3.11
N SER A 128 -1.71 -11.40 2.65
CA SER A 128 -2.25 -11.10 1.32
C SER A 128 -2.66 -9.62 1.18
N GLU A 129 -3.26 -9.04 2.23
CA GLU A 129 -3.68 -7.64 2.23
C GLU A 129 -2.48 -6.68 2.17
N PHE A 130 -1.41 -7.00 2.89
CA PHE A 130 -0.16 -6.25 2.91
C PHE A 130 0.90 -6.76 1.92
N PHE A 131 0.48 -7.46 0.85
CA PHE A 131 1.45 -7.88 -0.15
C PHE A 131 2.00 -6.67 -0.92
N PRO A 132 3.35 -6.45 -0.95
CA PRO A 132 3.95 -5.21 -1.43
C PRO A 132 3.61 -4.83 -2.87
N PHE A 133 3.40 -5.82 -3.73
CA PHE A 133 3.12 -5.62 -5.16
C PHE A 133 1.62 -5.65 -5.50
N LYS A 134 0.76 -5.74 -4.48
CA LYS A 134 -0.68 -5.70 -4.67
C LYS A 134 -1.12 -4.28 -5.06
N SER A 135 -1.91 -4.19 -6.13
CA SER A 135 -2.69 -2.99 -6.39
C SER A 135 -3.88 -2.96 -5.43
N SER A 136 -4.05 -1.88 -4.71
CA SER A 136 -5.08 -1.72 -3.68
C SER A 136 -5.82 -0.39 -3.84
N GLY A 137 -6.98 -0.27 -3.19
CA GLY A 137 -7.61 1.03 -2.97
C GLY A 137 -6.77 1.92 -2.04
N SER A 138 -7.23 3.13 -1.75
CA SER A 138 -6.58 3.98 -0.75
C SER A 138 -6.71 3.37 0.65
N PHE A 139 -5.60 3.27 1.37
CA PHE A 139 -5.57 2.80 2.77
C PHE A 139 -6.44 3.69 3.67
N PHE A 140 -6.39 5.00 3.47
CA PHE A 140 -7.11 5.98 4.28
C PHE A 140 -8.58 6.17 3.89
N THR A 141 -9.19 5.23 3.16
CA THR A 141 -10.65 5.17 3.06
C THR A 141 -11.23 4.46 4.28
N THR A 142 -12.39 4.91 4.73
CA THR A 142 -13.08 4.30 5.88
C THR A 142 -13.27 2.80 5.71
N SER A 143 -13.64 2.35 4.51
CA SER A 143 -13.83 0.95 4.19
C SER A 143 -12.56 0.12 4.36
N ASN A 144 -11.46 0.53 3.71
CA ASN A 144 -10.22 -0.26 3.73
C ASN A 144 -9.56 -0.24 5.11
N SER A 145 -9.45 0.93 5.74
CA SER A 145 -8.87 1.01 7.08
C SER A 145 -9.69 0.24 8.11
N SER A 146 -11.02 0.34 8.09
CA SER A 146 -11.87 -0.44 8.99
C SER A 146 -11.71 -1.94 8.80
N PHE A 147 -11.63 -2.40 7.55
CA PHE A 147 -11.40 -3.82 7.24
C PHE A 147 -10.05 -4.31 7.78
N VAL A 148 -8.98 -3.57 7.52
CA VAL A 148 -7.63 -3.91 7.99
C VAL A 148 -7.56 -3.96 9.51
N PHE A 149 -8.04 -2.91 10.20
CA PHE A 149 -8.02 -2.87 11.66
C PHE A 149 -8.94 -3.92 12.30
N PHE A 150 -10.06 -4.25 11.66
CA PHE A 150 -10.92 -5.34 12.08
C PHE A 150 -10.20 -6.69 12.00
N LEU A 151 -9.50 -7.00 10.90
CA LEU A 151 -8.70 -8.21 10.75
C LEU A 151 -7.58 -8.29 11.79
N LEU A 152 -6.85 -7.19 12.01
CA LEU A 152 -5.80 -7.11 13.02
C LEU A 152 -6.37 -7.34 14.44
N GLY A 153 -7.54 -6.73 14.73
CA GLY A 153 -8.24 -6.90 16.01
C GLY A 153 -8.68 -8.34 16.25
N LEU A 154 -9.28 -9.00 15.25
CA LEU A 154 -9.66 -10.41 15.34
C LEU A 154 -8.45 -11.32 15.56
N THR A 155 -7.38 -11.10 14.78
CA THR A 155 -6.16 -11.91 14.88
C THR A 155 -5.51 -11.76 16.25
N ASN A 156 -5.43 -10.53 16.76
CA ASN A 156 -4.89 -10.25 18.09
C ASN A 156 -5.79 -10.81 19.22
N GLY A 157 -7.10 -10.71 19.06
CA GLY A 157 -8.06 -11.30 20.01
C GLY A 157 -7.93 -12.81 20.12
N LEU A 158 -7.81 -13.54 18.99
CA LEU A 158 -7.57 -14.98 18.98
C LEU A 158 -6.20 -15.33 19.56
N LYS A 159 -5.15 -14.57 19.18
CA LYS A 159 -3.82 -14.75 19.76
C LYS A 159 -3.84 -14.62 21.28
N ASN A 160 -4.48 -13.59 21.84
CA ASN A 160 -4.60 -13.40 23.28
C ASN A 160 -5.44 -14.47 24.00
N LYS A 161 -6.37 -15.11 23.31
CA LYS A 161 -7.06 -16.30 23.81
C LYS A 161 -6.11 -17.49 23.97
N PHE A 162 -5.11 -17.63 23.11
CA PHE A 162 -4.09 -18.68 23.17
C PHE A 162 -3.06 -18.46 24.27
N PHE A 163 -2.82 -17.21 24.65
CA PHE A 163 -1.89 -16.85 25.71
C PHE A 163 -2.65 -16.09 26.80
N LYS A 164 -2.69 -16.59 28.02
CA LYS A 164 -3.32 -15.89 29.15
C LYS A 164 -2.30 -15.02 29.87
N PHE A 165 -2.67 -13.76 30.15
CA PHE A 165 -2.01 -13.01 31.20
C PHE A 165 -2.21 -13.72 32.56
N SER A 166 -1.12 -14.00 33.26
CA SER A 166 -1.14 -14.40 34.67
C SER A 166 -1.28 -13.18 35.55
#